data_cc054e2f9e3c25c588649898a17355df
#
_entry.id   cc054e2f9e3c25c588649898a17355df
#
_cell.length_a   1.000
_cell.length_b   1.000
_cell.length_c   1.000
_cell.angle_alpha   90.00
_cell.angle_beta   90.00
_cell.angle_gamma   90.00
#
_symmetry.space_group_name_H-M   'P 1'
#
loop_
_entity.id
_entity.type
_entity.pdbx_description
1 polymer ?
#
loop_
_entity_poly.entity_id
_entity_poly.type
_entity_poly.pdbx_seq_one_letter_code
_entity_poly.pdbx_strand_id
1 'polypeptide(L)'
;MGDLAKQHRRFDEHHLAFFGGAPVLYHCHHFNLFLDQTIDDALGAEQGARLRTEAARESAHALLAGLAAGVGAETPVERIALAQQVFAAMGHGHLAIDVADGGGEARGTYLHYGHSWSEKYGRAVKRRTPADGFAAGFVAAATEVAFGLPLGSVRARESACVAMRDDACRFVLERGEPVEPRPAVDIAATEAVLRPSEPGLHEERIETIARGLLDYLGTVAADERGLVQGFGVFVTLHLAGYYNRLSYEAVAHVRERAPGLVPVVEALLRESGQVCVFHTFGGILLSPEWEGMVGAPTGDVEAHVIGCCAIARALGFGRWSIAELEPDRRLVLRAPLTYETPYHLARHGQATSGSSYFLQGAGVAFMELAHRVPWRDEPKLSDAFYRSLFAKGQSWKAEQTLDTAKGDERCEVVITRAR
;
A
#
# COMPACT_ATOMS: atom_id res chain seq x y z
N MET A 1 20.70 8.77 -18.74
CA MET A 1 19.39 8.28 -18.27
C MET A 1 18.42 9.44 -18.14
N GLY A 2 17.19 9.31 -18.60
CA GLY A 2 16.17 10.35 -18.47
C GLY A 2 15.78 10.59 -17.01
N ASP A 3 15.08 11.70 -16.78
CA ASP A 3 14.67 12.15 -15.45
C ASP A 3 13.50 11.30 -14.91
N LEU A 4 13.73 10.52 -13.87
CA LEU A 4 12.71 9.69 -13.22
C LEU A 4 11.53 10.52 -12.69
N ALA A 5 11.75 11.76 -12.27
CA ALA A 5 10.68 12.61 -11.79
C ALA A 5 9.60 12.85 -12.85
N LYS A 6 9.98 12.87 -14.14
CA LYS A 6 9.03 12.99 -15.26
C LYS A 6 8.18 11.76 -15.51
N GLN A 7 8.52 10.64 -14.90
CA GLN A 7 7.75 9.39 -15.00
C GLN A 7 6.63 9.30 -13.95
N HIS A 8 6.58 10.23 -13.01
CA HIS A 8 5.44 10.40 -12.13
C HIS A 8 4.32 11.14 -12.87
N ARG A 9 3.13 10.56 -12.81
CA ARG A 9 1.90 11.18 -13.31
C ARG A 9 0.84 11.12 -12.22
N ARG A 10 0.11 12.21 -12.04
CA ARG A 10 -0.97 12.29 -11.08
C ARG A 10 -2.25 12.73 -11.79
N PHE A 11 -3.36 12.07 -11.47
CA PHE A 11 -4.70 12.54 -11.81
C PHE A 11 -5.18 13.41 -10.64
N ASP A 12 -4.87 14.69 -10.68
CA ASP A 12 -5.12 15.62 -9.57
C ASP A 12 -6.59 15.68 -9.18
N GLU A 13 -7.50 15.62 -10.15
CA GLU A 13 -8.95 15.60 -9.88
C GLU A 13 -9.40 14.36 -9.09
N HIS A 14 -8.69 13.23 -9.23
CA HIS A 14 -9.03 11.95 -8.62
C HIS A 14 -8.07 11.51 -7.51
N HIS A 15 -7.02 12.28 -7.27
CA HIS A 15 -5.97 11.96 -6.30
C HIS A 15 -5.37 10.55 -6.47
N LEU A 16 -5.18 10.14 -7.71
CA LEU A 16 -4.51 8.90 -8.09
C LEU A 16 -3.12 9.19 -8.62
N ALA A 17 -2.15 8.36 -8.25
CA ALA A 17 -0.78 8.52 -8.66
C ALA A 17 -0.28 7.32 -9.46
N PHE A 18 0.57 7.59 -10.45
CA PHE A 18 1.20 6.60 -11.32
C PHE A 18 2.69 6.86 -11.40
N PHE A 19 3.47 5.80 -11.49
CA PHE A 19 4.90 5.83 -11.73
C PHE A 19 5.25 4.83 -12.82
N GLY A 20 5.88 5.29 -13.91
CA GLY A 20 6.13 4.44 -15.07
C GLY A 20 4.89 3.77 -15.65
N GLY A 21 3.71 4.38 -15.49
CA GLY A 21 2.41 3.83 -15.91
C GLY A 21 1.73 2.91 -14.89
N ALA A 22 2.44 2.44 -13.87
CA ALA A 22 1.86 1.60 -12.81
C ALA A 22 1.20 2.46 -11.71
N PRO A 23 0.01 2.08 -11.20
CA PRO A 23 -0.63 2.76 -10.07
C PRO A 23 0.21 2.61 -8.80
N VAL A 24 0.44 3.73 -8.10
CA VAL A 24 1.23 3.79 -6.87
C VAL A 24 0.52 4.57 -5.78
N LEU A 25 0.86 4.28 -4.52
CA LEU A 25 0.35 4.97 -3.34
C LEU A 25 1.35 4.83 -2.19
N TYR A 26 1.22 5.69 -1.17
CA TYR A 26 2.07 5.62 -0.01
C TYR A 26 1.46 4.77 1.09
N HIS A 27 2.26 3.84 1.64
CA HIS A 27 1.94 3.11 2.86
C HIS A 27 3.12 3.09 3.83
N CYS A 28 2.81 3.01 5.13
CA CYS A 28 3.83 2.86 6.15
C CYS A 28 4.20 1.40 6.40
N HIS A 29 5.33 1.21 7.06
CA HIS A 29 5.81 -0.12 7.44
C HIS A 29 4.86 -0.89 8.36
N HIS A 30 4.06 -0.21 9.18
CA HIS A 30 3.08 -0.88 10.04
C HIS A 30 1.99 -1.58 9.22
N PHE A 31 1.46 -0.91 8.18
CA PHE A 31 0.51 -1.51 7.26
C PHE A 31 1.15 -2.67 6.48
N ASN A 32 2.35 -2.44 5.92
CA ASN A 32 3.04 -3.44 5.12
C ASN A 32 3.28 -4.74 5.89
N LEU A 33 3.77 -4.63 7.14
CA LEU A 33 4.01 -5.79 7.99
C LEU A 33 2.73 -6.46 8.48
N PHE A 34 1.67 -5.68 8.74
CA PHE A 34 0.37 -6.22 9.14
C PHE A 34 -0.29 -7.00 8.01
N LEU A 35 -0.30 -6.44 6.79
CA LEU A 35 -0.85 -7.12 5.63
C LEU A 35 -0.09 -8.42 5.33
N ASP A 36 1.25 -8.38 5.36
CA ASP A 36 2.07 -9.59 5.16
C ASP A 36 1.75 -10.68 6.17
N GLN A 37 1.58 -10.30 7.45
CA GLN A 37 1.21 -11.26 8.49
C GLN A 37 -0.22 -11.80 8.26
N THR A 38 -1.15 -10.94 7.86
CA THR A 38 -2.52 -11.36 7.51
C THR A 38 -2.52 -12.40 6.39
N ILE A 39 -1.69 -12.21 5.36
CA ILE A 39 -1.56 -13.18 4.28
C ILE A 39 -0.94 -14.49 4.77
N ASP A 40 0.08 -14.44 5.62
CA ASP A 40 0.69 -15.66 6.21
C ASP A 40 -0.31 -16.40 7.11
N ASP A 41 -1.14 -15.70 7.87
CA ASP A 41 -2.16 -16.30 8.74
C ASP A 41 -3.30 -16.92 7.91
N ALA A 42 -3.66 -16.32 6.78
CA ALA A 42 -4.72 -16.82 5.89
C ALA A 42 -4.28 -18.04 5.05
N LEU A 43 -3.04 -18.06 4.57
CA LEU A 43 -2.55 -19.03 3.57
C LEU A 43 -1.52 -20.00 4.11
N GLY A 44 -0.91 -19.71 5.26
CA GLY A 44 0.33 -20.31 5.73
C GLY A 44 1.56 -19.61 5.15
N ALA A 45 2.66 -19.63 5.91
CA ALA A 45 3.86 -18.83 5.62
C ALA A 45 4.50 -19.12 4.26
N GLU A 46 4.52 -20.38 3.81
CA GLU A 46 5.10 -20.76 2.50
C GLU A 46 4.28 -20.22 1.34
N GLN A 47 2.96 -20.44 1.35
CA GLN A 47 2.06 -19.97 0.32
C GLN A 47 1.97 -18.43 0.32
N GLY A 48 1.96 -17.82 1.51
CA GLY A 48 1.99 -16.36 1.66
C GLY A 48 3.27 -15.76 1.07
N ALA A 49 4.44 -16.32 1.36
CA ALA A 49 5.71 -15.88 0.79
C ALA A 49 5.73 -16.02 -0.74
N ARG A 50 5.20 -17.12 -1.28
CA ARG A 50 5.08 -17.32 -2.72
C ARG A 50 4.17 -16.26 -3.35
N LEU A 51 3.00 -16.02 -2.78
CA LEU A 51 2.06 -15.01 -3.29
C LEU A 51 2.69 -13.61 -3.28
N ARG A 52 3.39 -13.21 -2.20
CA ARG A 52 4.10 -11.92 -2.14
C ARG A 52 5.15 -11.78 -3.23
N THR A 53 5.98 -12.81 -3.43
CA THR A 53 7.02 -12.79 -4.47
C THR A 53 6.43 -12.69 -5.89
N GLU A 54 5.36 -13.45 -6.16
CA GLU A 54 4.70 -13.42 -7.46
C GLU A 54 3.96 -12.09 -7.71
N ALA A 55 3.29 -11.55 -6.69
CA ALA A 55 2.60 -10.25 -6.77
C ALA A 55 3.59 -9.10 -7.01
N ALA A 56 4.73 -9.13 -6.31
CA ALA A 56 5.79 -8.15 -6.48
C ALA A 56 6.42 -8.26 -7.88
N ARG A 57 6.73 -9.47 -8.34
CA ARG A 57 7.31 -9.70 -9.68
C ARG A 57 6.41 -9.15 -10.77
N GLU A 58 5.11 -9.49 -10.76
CA GLU A 58 4.17 -9.02 -11.78
C GLU A 58 4.08 -7.49 -11.81
N SER A 59 3.87 -6.87 -10.64
CA SER A 59 3.71 -5.42 -10.54
C SER A 59 5.00 -4.66 -10.87
N ALA A 60 6.15 -5.17 -10.41
CA ALA A 60 7.45 -4.56 -10.69
C ALA A 60 7.88 -4.74 -12.14
N HIS A 61 7.55 -5.86 -12.79
CA HIS A 61 7.85 -6.08 -14.21
C HIS A 61 7.19 -5.01 -15.07
N ALA A 62 5.89 -4.75 -14.87
CA ALA A 62 5.17 -3.71 -15.60
C ALA A 62 5.77 -2.31 -15.36
N LEU A 63 6.04 -1.97 -14.08
CA LEU A 63 6.70 -0.71 -13.70
C LEU A 63 8.04 -0.54 -14.41
N LEU A 64 8.94 -1.51 -14.26
CA LEU A 64 10.32 -1.41 -14.75
C LEU A 64 10.38 -1.40 -16.28
N ALA A 65 9.52 -2.17 -16.97
CA ALA A 65 9.41 -2.12 -18.42
C ALA A 65 8.95 -0.74 -18.91
N GLY A 66 7.93 -0.16 -18.27
CA GLY A 66 7.44 1.20 -18.57
C GLY A 66 8.50 2.26 -18.32
N LEU A 67 9.20 2.20 -17.20
CA LEU A 67 10.28 3.13 -16.87
C LEU A 67 11.47 3.00 -17.81
N ALA A 68 11.92 1.78 -18.14
CA ALA A 68 13.04 1.56 -19.06
C ALA A 68 12.75 2.17 -20.43
N ALA A 69 11.53 1.98 -20.94
CA ALA A 69 11.10 2.63 -22.19
C ALA A 69 11.04 4.15 -22.06
N GLY A 70 10.48 4.67 -20.95
CA GLY A 70 10.30 6.11 -20.73
C GLY A 70 11.61 6.90 -20.55
N VAL A 71 12.66 6.27 -19.97
CA VAL A 71 13.97 6.92 -19.77
C VAL A 71 15.01 6.52 -20.81
N GLY A 72 14.70 5.60 -21.74
CA GLY A 72 15.62 5.14 -22.77
C GLY A 72 16.76 4.25 -22.25
N ALA A 73 16.47 3.37 -21.27
CA ALA A 73 17.43 2.38 -20.80
C ALA A 73 17.44 1.17 -21.74
N GLU A 74 18.51 1.03 -22.55
CA GLU A 74 18.55 0.06 -23.65
C GLU A 74 19.30 -1.22 -23.27
N THR A 75 20.39 -1.08 -22.51
CA THR A 75 21.27 -2.21 -22.15
C THR A 75 20.84 -2.90 -20.85
N PRO A 76 21.17 -4.17 -20.63
CA PRO A 76 20.92 -4.86 -19.37
C PRO A 76 21.53 -4.13 -18.17
N VAL A 77 22.73 -3.56 -18.32
CA VAL A 77 23.41 -2.82 -17.24
C VAL A 77 22.63 -1.56 -16.86
N GLU A 78 22.15 -0.80 -17.85
CA GLU A 78 21.34 0.40 -17.60
C GLU A 78 20.01 0.06 -16.95
N ARG A 79 19.36 -1.02 -17.36
CA ARG A 79 18.08 -1.48 -16.79
C ARG A 79 18.24 -1.97 -15.35
N ILE A 80 19.33 -2.68 -15.03
CA ILE A 80 19.64 -3.06 -13.63
C ILE A 80 19.93 -1.83 -12.79
N ALA A 81 20.74 -0.91 -13.29
CA ALA A 81 21.02 0.35 -12.57
C ALA A 81 19.73 1.17 -12.34
N LEU A 82 18.84 1.23 -13.33
CA LEU A 82 17.52 1.84 -13.21
C LEU A 82 16.68 1.15 -12.11
N ALA A 83 16.62 -0.17 -12.12
CA ALA A 83 15.87 -0.93 -11.12
C ALA A 83 16.37 -0.66 -9.70
N GLN A 84 17.68 -0.62 -9.48
CA GLN A 84 18.28 -0.29 -8.18
C GLN A 84 17.92 1.13 -7.72
N GLN A 85 17.96 2.10 -8.63
CA GLN A 85 17.56 3.49 -8.34
C GLN A 85 16.06 3.60 -8.02
N VAL A 86 15.21 2.93 -8.77
CA VAL A 86 13.75 2.91 -8.56
C VAL A 86 13.43 2.30 -7.20
N PHE A 87 14.03 1.17 -6.84
CA PHE A 87 13.81 0.51 -5.56
C PHE A 87 14.13 1.43 -4.37
N ALA A 88 15.28 2.11 -4.44
CA ALA A 88 15.68 3.07 -3.42
C ALA A 88 14.79 4.32 -3.41
N ALA A 89 14.47 4.89 -4.57
CA ALA A 89 13.61 6.07 -4.68
C ALA A 89 12.19 5.82 -4.15
N MET A 90 11.69 4.59 -4.26
CA MET A 90 10.40 4.18 -3.68
C MET A 90 10.47 3.89 -2.17
N GLY A 91 11.63 4.02 -1.53
CA GLY A 91 11.79 3.83 -0.08
C GLY A 91 11.96 2.38 0.38
N HIS A 92 12.30 1.48 -0.54
CA HIS A 92 12.47 0.06 -0.20
C HIS A 92 13.87 -0.33 0.26
N GLY A 93 14.85 0.60 0.23
CA GLY A 93 16.25 0.35 0.58
C GLY A 93 17.15 0.24 -0.64
N HIS A 94 18.43 -0.07 -0.41
CA HIS A 94 19.39 -0.31 -1.48
C HIS A 94 19.56 -1.78 -1.77
N LEU A 95 19.41 -2.15 -3.05
CA LEU A 95 19.73 -3.48 -3.59
C LEU A 95 21.03 -3.42 -4.41
N ALA A 96 21.96 -4.32 -4.12
CA ALA A 96 23.02 -4.67 -5.05
C ALA A 96 22.56 -5.91 -5.82
N ILE A 97 22.42 -5.78 -7.14
CA ILE A 97 21.92 -6.82 -8.03
C ILE A 97 23.07 -7.26 -8.96
N ASP A 98 23.50 -8.51 -8.84
CA ASP A 98 24.54 -9.14 -9.67
C ASP A 98 23.92 -10.35 -10.38
N VAL A 99 23.50 -10.13 -11.62
CA VAL A 99 22.71 -11.09 -12.39
C VAL A 99 23.22 -11.19 -13.82
N ALA A 100 23.05 -12.37 -14.38
CA ALA A 100 23.23 -12.68 -15.78
C ALA A 100 21.92 -13.26 -16.35
N ASP A 101 21.91 -13.59 -17.64
CA ASP A 101 20.78 -14.25 -18.27
C ASP A 101 20.39 -15.54 -17.52
N GLY A 102 19.27 -15.49 -16.85
CA GLY A 102 18.63 -16.62 -16.18
C GLY A 102 19.08 -16.92 -14.77
N GLY A 103 19.86 -16.06 -14.09
CA GLY A 103 20.22 -16.30 -12.70
C GLY A 103 21.19 -15.30 -12.09
N GLY A 104 21.54 -15.47 -10.81
CA GLY A 104 22.45 -14.63 -10.09
C GLY A 104 22.07 -14.42 -8.64
N GLU A 105 22.53 -13.34 -8.07
CA GLU A 105 22.29 -12.99 -6.65
C GLU A 105 21.93 -11.52 -6.50
N ALA A 106 21.20 -11.21 -5.43
CA ALA A 106 21.03 -9.83 -4.98
C ALA A 106 21.14 -9.74 -3.46
N ARG A 107 21.47 -8.54 -2.96
CA ARG A 107 21.70 -8.30 -1.54
C ARG A 107 21.28 -6.89 -1.15
N GLY A 108 20.71 -6.77 0.07
CA GLY A 108 20.48 -5.47 0.72
C GLY A 108 20.52 -5.58 2.23
N THR A 109 21.13 -4.58 2.90
CA THR A 109 21.29 -4.57 4.36
C THR A 109 20.08 -3.92 5.05
N TYR A 110 19.54 -2.86 4.45
CA TYR A 110 18.44 -2.07 5.00
C TYR A 110 17.24 -2.13 4.04
N LEU A 111 16.66 -3.34 3.87
CA LEU A 111 15.45 -3.47 3.08
C LEU A 111 14.21 -3.23 3.92
N HIS A 112 13.23 -2.56 3.33
CA HIS A 112 12.06 -2.03 4.03
C HIS A 112 11.39 -3.07 4.96
N TYR A 113 11.04 -4.25 4.46
CA TYR A 113 10.32 -5.27 5.24
C TYR A 113 11.17 -5.89 6.34
N GLY A 114 12.40 -6.32 6.01
CA GLY A 114 13.32 -6.93 6.97
C GLY A 114 13.77 -5.95 8.06
N HIS A 115 14.13 -4.73 7.67
CA HIS A 115 14.55 -3.68 8.59
C HIS A 115 13.38 -3.22 9.48
N SER A 116 12.24 -2.92 8.90
CA SER A 116 11.05 -2.48 9.64
C SER A 116 10.53 -3.50 10.64
N TRP A 117 10.67 -4.81 10.35
CA TRP A 117 10.37 -5.84 11.33
C TRP A 117 11.24 -5.67 12.59
N SER A 118 12.55 -5.49 12.41
CA SER A 118 13.49 -5.32 13.50
C SER A 118 13.24 -4.05 14.30
N GLU A 119 12.87 -2.96 13.64
CA GLU A 119 12.51 -1.69 14.29
C GLU A 119 11.20 -1.81 15.08
N LYS A 120 10.18 -2.42 14.48
CA LYS A 120 8.85 -2.53 15.11
C LYS A 120 8.83 -3.48 16.30
N TYR A 121 9.42 -4.67 16.16
CA TYR A 121 9.33 -5.73 17.17
C TYR A 121 10.60 -5.90 18.01
N GLY A 122 11.64 -5.15 17.68
CA GLY A 122 12.95 -5.25 18.31
C GLY A 122 13.72 -6.51 17.91
N ARG A 123 15.02 -6.48 18.13
CA ARG A 123 15.91 -7.60 17.80
C ARG A 123 15.62 -8.88 18.60
N ALA A 124 14.84 -8.82 19.67
CA ALA A 124 14.45 -10.00 20.44
C ALA A 124 13.45 -10.90 19.68
N VAL A 125 12.60 -10.31 18.82
CA VAL A 125 11.57 -11.04 18.09
C VAL A 125 12.10 -11.44 16.71
N LYS A 126 12.58 -12.68 16.61
CA LYS A 126 13.08 -13.26 15.35
C LYS A 126 11.91 -13.81 14.51
N ARG A 127 11.86 -13.48 13.21
CA ARG A 127 10.96 -14.21 12.28
C ARG A 127 11.43 -15.64 12.07
N ARG A 128 10.51 -16.53 11.79
CA ARG A 128 10.80 -17.92 11.41
C ARG A 128 11.00 -18.08 9.90
N THR A 129 10.47 -17.16 9.12
CA THR A 129 10.51 -17.13 7.65
C THR A 129 11.01 -15.78 7.18
N PRO A 130 11.65 -15.70 6.01
CA PRO A 130 12.08 -14.44 5.41
C PRO A 130 10.92 -13.43 5.27
N ALA A 131 11.24 -12.13 5.35
CA ALA A 131 10.26 -11.06 5.33
C ALA A 131 10.12 -10.38 3.97
N ASP A 132 11.15 -10.44 3.13
CA ASP A 132 11.28 -9.52 1.99
C ASP A 132 10.85 -10.17 0.66
N GLY A 133 9.66 -10.81 0.65
CA GLY A 133 9.05 -11.35 -0.56
C GLY A 133 8.86 -10.30 -1.67
N PHE A 134 8.64 -9.02 -1.28
CA PHE A 134 8.57 -7.94 -2.23
C PHE A 134 9.90 -7.74 -2.96
N ALA A 135 11.02 -7.63 -2.25
CA ALA A 135 12.33 -7.49 -2.87
C ALA A 135 12.69 -8.70 -3.73
N ALA A 136 12.37 -9.93 -3.29
CA ALA A 136 12.57 -11.13 -4.09
C ALA A 136 11.86 -11.04 -5.45
N GLY A 137 10.58 -10.69 -5.46
CA GLY A 137 9.81 -10.51 -6.69
C GLY A 137 10.33 -9.36 -7.54
N PHE A 138 10.71 -8.25 -6.92
CA PHE A 138 11.26 -7.09 -7.61
C PHE A 138 12.59 -7.42 -8.33
N VAL A 139 13.50 -8.15 -7.68
CA VAL A 139 14.78 -8.56 -8.29
C VAL A 139 14.57 -9.52 -9.45
N ALA A 140 13.62 -10.46 -9.34
CA ALA A 140 13.24 -11.34 -10.45
C ALA A 140 12.73 -10.52 -11.64
N ALA A 141 11.82 -9.57 -11.42
CA ALA A 141 11.31 -8.68 -12.45
C ALA A 141 12.42 -7.80 -13.08
N ALA A 142 13.32 -7.27 -12.25
CA ALA A 142 14.46 -6.48 -12.73
C ALA A 142 15.35 -7.28 -13.69
N THR A 143 15.59 -8.55 -13.37
CA THR A 143 16.37 -9.46 -14.22
C THR A 143 15.61 -9.77 -15.53
N GLU A 144 14.32 -10.08 -15.44
CA GLU A 144 13.47 -10.33 -16.60
C GLU A 144 13.47 -9.14 -17.59
N VAL A 145 13.23 -7.93 -17.06
CA VAL A 145 13.22 -6.70 -17.87
C VAL A 145 14.60 -6.37 -18.42
N ALA A 146 15.67 -6.58 -17.63
CA ALA A 146 17.04 -6.30 -18.07
C ALA A 146 17.43 -7.13 -19.29
N PHE A 147 17.12 -8.42 -19.28
CA PHE A 147 17.49 -9.34 -20.36
C PHE A 147 16.38 -9.58 -21.39
N GLY A 148 15.25 -8.86 -21.31
CA GLY A 148 14.12 -9.02 -22.24
C GLY A 148 13.45 -10.39 -22.16
N LEU A 149 13.44 -11.00 -20.97
CA LEU A 149 12.82 -12.30 -20.72
C LEU A 149 11.33 -12.16 -20.47
N PRO A 150 10.50 -13.14 -20.83
CA PRO A 150 9.09 -13.16 -20.46
C PRO A 150 8.89 -13.19 -18.94
N LEU A 151 7.79 -12.63 -18.47
CA LEU A 151 7.38 -12.71 -17.07
C LEU A 151 7.35 -14.16 -16.59
N GLY A 152 7.98 -14.46 -15.47
CA GLY A 152 8.06 -15.81 -14.91
C GLY A 152 9.33 -16.56 -15.23
N SER A 153 10.12 -16.07 -16.18
CA SER A 153 11.38 -16.71 -16.61
C SER A 153 12.44 -16.77 -15.50
N VAL A 154 12.30 -15.95 -14.45
CA VAL A 154 13.22 -15.91 -13.31
C VAL A 154 12.45 -16.14 -12.00
N ARG A 155 12.96 -17.01 -11.15
CA ARG A 155 12.54 -17.16 -9.76
C ARG A 155 13.58 -16.54 -8.86
N ALA A 156 13.11 -15.82 -7.83
CA ALA A 156 13.97 -15.36 -6.76
C ALA A 156 13.48 -15.91 -5.43
N ARG A 157 14.43 -16.29 -4.57
CA ARG A 157 14.16 -16.77 -3.21
C ARG A 157 15.05 -16.05 -2.23
N GLU A 158 14.47 -15.49 -1.19
CA GLU A 158 15.22 -14.92 -0.08
C GLU A 158 15.88 -16.06 0.72
N SER A 159 17.22 -16.08 0.75
CA SER A 159 18.03 -17.13 1.38
C SER A 159 18.57 -16.72 2.75
N ALA A 160 18.62 -15.42 3.04
CA ALA A 160 18.97 -14.84 4.33
C ALA A 160 18.14 -13.56 4.55
N CYS A 161 17.78 -13.23 5.78
CA CYS A 161 16.90 -12.12 6.10
C CYS A 161 17.28 -11.43 7.42
N VAL A 162 17.38 -10.11 7.42
CA VAL A 162 17.64 -9.30 8.62
C VAL A 162 16.60 -9.56 9.71
N ALA A 163 15.33 -9.77 9.36
CA ALA A 163 14.28 -10.14 10.31
C ALA A 163 14.50 -11.54 10.95
N MET A 164 15.35 -12.36 10.35
CA MET A 164 15.81 -13.66 10.87
C MET A 164 17.15 -13.57 11.61
N ARG A 165 17.68 -12.36 11.82
CA ARG A 165 18.97 -12.03 12.44
C ARG A 165 20.20 -12.33 11.57
N ASP A 166 20.02 -12.43 10.27
CA ASP A 166 21.15 -12.42 9.35
C ASP A 166 21.70 -11.00 9.21
N ASP A 167 22.90 -10.86 8.69
CA ASP A 167 23.61 -9.57 8.49
C ASP A 167 23.03 -8.74 7.35
N ALA A 168 22.36 -9.42 6.39
CA ALA A 168 21.70 -8.81 5.24
C ALA A 168 20.60 -9.74 4.72
N CYS A 169 19.65 -9.17 3.97
CA CYS A 169 18.77 -9.93 3.10
C CYS A 169 19.55 -10.35 1.85
N ARG A 170 19.48 -11.63 1.47
CA ARG A 170 20.11 -12.19 0.28
C ARG A 170 19.10 -12.95 -0.54
N PHE A 171 19.20 -12.78 -1.85
CA PHE A 171 18.28 -13.39 -2.82
C PHE A 171 19.10 -14.21 -3.80
N VAL A 172 18.68 -15.43 -4.02
CA VAL A 172 19.23 -16.32 -5.06
C VAL A 172 18.21 -16.36 -6.19
N LEU A 173 18.71 -16.12 -7.42
CA LEU A 173 17.90 -16.12 -8.63
C LEU A 173 18.29 -17.34 -9.48
N GLU A 174 17.27 -18.00 -9.98
CA GLU A 174 17.39 -19.16 -10.83
C GLU A 174 16.33 -19.14 -11.94
N ARG A 175 16.50 -19.99 -12.96
CA ARG A 175 15.53 -20.08 -14.03
C ARG A 175 14.16 -20.50 -13.52
N GLY A 176 13.14 -19.80 -13.98
CA GLY A 176 11.73 -20.08 -13.77
C GLY A 176 11.04 -20.53 -15.05
N GLU A 177 9.73 -20.61 -14.98
CA GLU A 177 8.89 -20.91 -16.12
C GLU A 177 8.08 -19.68 -16.50
N PRO A 178 8.06 -19.26 -17.79
CA PRO A 178 7.22 -18.17 -18.24
C PRO A 178 5.76 -18.37 -17.86
N VAL A 179 5.12 -17.27 -17.48
CA VAL A 179 3.68 -17.26 -17.19
C VAL A 179 2.96 -16.37 -18.19
N GLU A 180 1.70 -16.71 -18.49
CA GLU A 180 0.87 -15.87 -19.33
C GLU A 180 0.64 -14.50 -18.68
N PRO A 181 0.87 -13.39 -19.43
CA PRO A 181 0.59 -12.06 -18.92
C PRO A 181 -0.90 -11.90 -18.59
N ARG A 182 -1.17 -11.35 -17.44
CA ARG A 182 -2.54 -11.00 -17.05
C ARG A 182 -2.89 -9.60 -17.60
N PRO A 183 -4.18 -9.22 -17.71
CA PRO A 183 -4.57 -7.89 -18.13
C PRO A 183 -3.86 -6.79 -17.33
N ALA A 184 -3.33 -5.80 -18.01
CA ALA A 184 -2.65 -4.69 -17.35
C ALA A 184 -3.60 -3.89 -16.44
N VAL A 185 -3.09 -3.42 -15.32
CA VAL A 185 -3.77 -2.45 -14.46
C VAL A 185 -2.88 -1.20 -14.49
N ASP A 186 -3.10 -0.38 -15.49
CA ASP A 186 -2.31 0.81 -15.81
C ASP A 186 -3.21 2.06 -15.85
N ILE A 187 -2.66 3.14 -16.39
CA ILE A 187 -3.40 4.40 -16.61
C ILE A 187 -4.64 4.14 -17.45
N ALA A 188 -4.54 3.43 -18.57
CA ALA A 188 -5.67 3.22 -19.48
C ALA A 188 -6.78 2.38 -18.85
N ALA A 189 -6.42 1.31 -18.12
CA ALA A 189 -7.37 0.51 -17.36
C ALA A 189 -8.07 1.32 -16.27
N THR A 190 -7.35 2.26 -15.65
CA THR A 190 -7.92 3.15 -14.62
C THR A 190 -8.86 4.18 -15.27
N GLU A 191 -8.44 4.83 -16.37
CA GLU A 191 -9.26 5.81 -17.12
C GLU A 191 -10.58 5.21 -17.60
N ALA A 192 -10.58 3.96 -18.03
CA ALA A 192 -11.77 3.24 -18.50
C ALA A 192 -12.87 3.09 -17.44
N VAL A 193 -12.50 3.13 -16.16
CA VAL A 193 -13.43 2.95 -15.03
C VAL A 193 -13.60 4.18 -14.16
N LEU A 194 -12.94 5.30 -14.51
CA LEU A 194 -13.11 6.57 -13.82
C LEU A 194 -14.57 7.04 -13.86
N ARG A 195 -15.02 7.58 -12.73
CA ARG A 195 -16.34 8.18 -12.58
C ARG A 195 -16.20 9.65 -12.22
N PRO A 196 -17.19 10.50 -12.56
CA PRO A 196 -17.22 11.87 -12.13
C PRO A 196 -17.12 11.98 -10.60
N SER A 197 -16.38 12.97 -10.13
CA SER A 197 -16.27 13.27 -8.73
C SER A 197 -17.33 14.30 -8.32
N GLU A 198 -18.04 14.03 -7.23
CA GLU A 198 -18.94 15.00 -6.62
C GLU A 198 -18.25 15.63 -5.40
N PRO A 199 -18.34 16.97 -5.22
CA PRO A 199 -17.82 17.60 -4.03
C PRO A 199 -18.61 17.13 -2.78
N GLY A 200 -17.89 16.92 -1.69
CA GLY A 200 -18.46 16.59 -0.39
C GLY A 200 -18.50 17.79 0.55
N LEU A 201 -18.82 17.52 1.81
CA LEU A 201 -18.68 18.49 2.88
C LEU A 201 -17.21 18.90 3.05
N HIS A 202 -16.96 20.18 3.34
CA HIS A 202 -15.62 20.72 3.62
C HIS A 202 -14.60 20.53 2.48
N GLU A 203 -15.05 20.39 1.24
CA GLU A 203 -14.25 20.03 0.08
C GLU A 203 -13.01 20.93 -0.10
N GLU A 204 -13.20 22.25 -0.05
CA GLU A 204 -12.11 23.23 -0.20
C GLU A 204 -11.04 23.08 0.90
N ARG A 205 -11.45 22.83 2.13
CA ARG A 205 -10.54 22.63 3.27
C ARG A 205 -9.75 21.34 3.11
N ILE A 206 -10.42 20.25 2.75
CA ILE A 206 -9.79 18.95 2.49
C ILE A 206 -8.74 19.08 1.38
N GLU A 207 -9.11 19.76 0.29
CA GLU A 207 -8.23 19.95 -0.86
C GLU A 207 -7.00 20.81 -0.52
N THR A 208 -7.19 21.88 0.24
CA THR A 208 -6.09 22.75 0.68
C THR A 208 -5.08 21.98 1.53
N ILE A 209 -5.55 21.20 2.50
CA ILE A 209 -4.68 20.37 3.34
C ILE A 209 -3.99 19.28 2.51
N ALA A 210 -4.72 18.61 1.60
CA ALA A 210 -4.16 17.57 0.76
C ALA A 210 -3.02 18.09 -0.13
N ARG A 211 -3.14 19.29 -0.69
CA ARG A 211 -2.07 19.93 -1.47
C ARG A 211 -0.86 20.24 -0.61
N GLY A 212 -1.04 20.83 0.58
CA GLY A 212 0.07 21.08 1.49
C GLY A 212 0.84 19.83 1.86
N LEU A 213 0.13 18.70 2.11
CA LEU A 213 0.76 17.40 2.36
C LEU A 213 1.50 16.87 1.13
N LEU A 214 0.96 17.06 -0.08
CA LEU A 214 1.61 16.67 -1.32
C LEU A 214 2.89 17.45 -1.58
N ASP A 215 2.85 18.77 -1.35
CA ASP A 215 4.02 19.63 -1.48
C ASP A 215 5.12 19.16 -0.51
N TYR A 216 4.75 18.83 0.74
CA TYR A 216 5.69 18.28 1.71
C TYR A 216 6.25 16.92 1.27
N LEU A 217 5.40 15.97 0.86
CA LEU A 217 5.82 14.65 0.37
C LEU A 217 6.77 14.76 -0.82
N GLY A 218 6.60 15.77 -1.66
CA GLY A 218 7.51 16.07 -2.77
C GLY A 218 8.92 16.48 -2.33
N THR A 219 9.10 16.89 -1.07
CA THR A 219 10.41 17.24 -0.49
C THR A 219 11.08 16.07 0.23
N VAL A 220 10.32 15.02 0.57
CA VAL A 220 10.83 13.86 1.30
C VAL A 220 11.57 12.94 0.34
N ALA A 221 12.85 12.71 0.57
CA ALA A 221 13.68 11.82 -0.22
C ALA A 221 14.14 10.60 0.59
N ALA A 222 14.55 9.55 -0.12
CA ALA A 222 15.20 8.42 0.51
C ALA A 222 16.54 8.86 1.14
N ASP A 223 16.81 8.33 2.33
CA ASP A 223 18.08 8.56 3.04
C ASP A 223 19.24 7.75 2.40
N GLU A 224 20.43 7.81 3.03
CA GLU A 224 21.61 7.07 2.58
C GLU A 224 21.44 5.54 2.60
N ARG A 225 20.41 5.03 3.26
CA ARG A 225 20.03 3.61 3.28
C ARG A 225 19.03 3.25 2.18
N GLY A 226 18.54 4.23 1.44
CA GLY A 226 17.46 4.06 0.47
C GLY A 226 16.07 3.90 1.12
N LEU A 227 15.92 4.31 2.38
CA LEU A 227 14.65 4.29 3.12
C LEU A 227 14.06 5.69 3.17
N VAL A 228 12.75 5.80 3.03
CA VAL A 228 12.02 7.06 3.20
C VAL A 228 11.40 7.08 4.59
N GLN A 229 11.75 8.11 5.36
CA GLN A 229 11.16 8.37 6.66
C GLN A 229 10.37 9.66 6.62
N GLY A 230 9.09 9.58 6.93
CA GLY A 230 8.20 10.73 7.02
C GLY A 230 7.22 10.55 8.16
N PHE A 231 6.87 11.63 8.85
CA PHE A 231 5.89 11.63 9.93
C PHE A 231 6.18 10.60 11.05
N GLY A 232 7.46 10.37 11.34
CA GLY A 232 7.89 9.41 12.37
C GLY A 232 7.78 7.93 12.00
N VAL A 233 7.43 7.59 10.76
CA VAL A 233 7.32 6.21 10.26
C VAL A 233 8.14 5.99 8.98
N PHE A 234 8.54 4.75 8.70
CA PHE A 234 9.05 4.40 7.37
C PHE A 234 7.87 4.28 6.41
N VAL A 235 7.96 4.98 5.28
CA VAL A 235 6.96 4.95 4.22
C VAL A 235 7.55 4.44 2.92
N THR A 236 6.74 3.81 2.10
CA THR A 236 7.11 3.40 0.75
C THR A 236 6.11 3.96 -0.24
N LEU A 237 6.59 4.47 -1.37
CA LEU A 237 5.78 4.59 -2.57
C LEU A 237 5.65 3.19 -3.15
N HIS A 238 4.49 2.58 -3.00
CA HIS A 238 4.32 1.16 -3.29
C HIS A 238 3.37 0.92 -4.47
N LEU A 239 3.50 -0.23 -5.09
CA LEU A 239 2.66 -0.64 -6.21
C LEU A 239 1.27 -1.07 -5.74
N ALA A 240 0.22 -0.39 -6.19
CA ALA A 240 -1.16 -0.74 -5.86
C ALA A 240 -1.51 -2.18 -6.29
N GLY A 241 -1.00 -2.62 -7.44
CA GLY A 241 -1.19 -3.97 -7.96
C GLY A 241 -0.68 -5.06 -7.01
N TYR A 242 0.41 -4.81 -6.29
CA TYR A 242 0.92 -5.73 -5.27
C TYR A 242 -0.11 -5.98 -4.15
N TYR A 243 -0.60 -4.90 -3.53
CA TYR A 243 -1.57 -5.02 -2.44
C TYR A 243 -2.89 -5.66 -2.87
N ASN A 244 -3.38 -5.25 -4.03
CA ASN A 244 -4.62 -5.76 -4.58
C ASN A 244 -4.52 -7.25 -4.88
N ARG A 245 -3.41 -7.69 -5.47
CA ARG A 245 -3.18 -9.11 -5.73
C ARG A 245 -3.13 -9.92 -4.43
N LEU A 246 -2.43 -9.44 -3.41
CA LEU A 246 -2.38 -10.11 -2.11
C LEU A 246 -3.78 -10.28 -1.52
N SER A 247 -4.56 -9.21 -1.48
CA SER A 247 -5.89 -9.21 -0.87
C SER A 247 -6.86 -10.13 -1.61
N TYR A 248 -7.00 -9.97 -2.91
CA TYR A 248 -8.02 -10.71 -3.67
C TYR A 248 -7.64 -12.18 -3.91
N GLU A 249 -6.36 -12.49 -4.15
CA GLU A 249 -5.94 -13.89 -4.30
C GLU A 249 -5.96 -14.64 -2.96
N ALA A 250 -5.69 -13.98 -1.83
CA ALA A 250 -5.87 -14.61 -0.52
C ALA A 250 -7.34 -14.98 -0.28
N VAL A 251 -8.26 -14.06 -0.55
CA VAL A 251 -9.71 -14.33 -0.43
C VAL A 251 -10.15 -15.44 -1.39
N ALA A 252 -9.70 -15.41 -2.64
CA ALA A 252 -10.02 -16.44 -3.63
C ALA A 252 -9.54 -17.83 -3.19
N HIS A 253 -8.28 -17.91 -2.73
CA HIS A 253 -7.67 -19.16 -2.25
C HIS A 253 -8.42 -19.74 -1.04
N VAL A 254 -8.77 -18.89 -0.06
CA VAL A 254 -9.55 -19.33 1.11
C VAL A 254 -10.96 -19.74 0.70
N ARG A 255 -11.59 -19.05 -0.27
CA ARG A 255 -12.91 -19.41 -0.78
C ARG A 255 -12.94 -20.81 -1.40
N GLU A 256 -11.87 -21.21 -2.09
CA GLU A 256 -11.75 -22.54 -2.68
C GLU A 256 -11.55 -23.65 -1.63
N ARG A 257 -10.75 -23.40 -0.58
CA ARG A 257 -10.32 -24.44 0.37
C ARG A 257 -11.11 -24.46 1.65
N ALA A 258 -11.57 -23.32 2.13
CA ALA A 258 -12.23 -23.16 3.42
C ALA A 258 -13.27 -22.02 3.36
N PRO A 259 -14.34 -22.12 2.56
CA PRO A 259 -15.27 -21.02 2.28
C PRO A 259 -15.87 -20.39 3.54
N GLY A 260 -16.02 -21.14 4.62
CA GLY A 260 -16.48 -20.62 5.91
C GLY A 260 -15.52 -19.61 6.57
N LEU A 261 -14.25 -19.55 6.16
CA LEU A 261 -13.27 -18.60 6.67
C LEU A 261 -13.15 -17.31 5.85
N VAL A 262 -13.81 -17.21 4.70
CA VAL A 262 -13.79 -15.99 3.88
C VAL A 262 -14.15 -14.73 4.68
N PRO A 263 -15.24 -14.72 5.49
CA PRO A 263 -15.58 -13.53 6.27
C PRO A 263 -14.46 -13.12 7.27
N VAL A 264 -13.70 -14.08 7.78
CA VAL A 264 -12.57 -13.82 8.69
C VAL A 264 -11.43 -13.13 7.95
N VAL A 265 -11.05 -13.65 6.79
CA VAL A 265 -9.97 -13.04 5.96
C VAL A 265 -10.37 -11.63 5.50
N GLU A 266 -11.60 -11.44 5.05
CA GLU A 266 -12.10 -10.11 4.67
C GLU A 266 -12.12 -9.14 5.86
N ALA A 267 -12.42 -9.62 7.08
CA ALA A 267 -12.36 -8.80 8.29
C ALA A 267 -10.91 -8.38 8.60
N LEU A 268 -9.94 -9.27 8.46
CA LEU A 268 -8.52 -8.97 8.64
C LEU A 268 -8.01 -7.97 7.57
N LEU A 269 -8.47 -8.10 6.32
CA LEU A 269 -8.14 -7.15 5.26
C LEU A 269 -8.72 -5.75 5.57
N ARG A 270 -9.94 -5.66 6.08
CA ARG A 270 -10.50 -4.39 6.59
C ARG A 270 -9.69 -3.86 7.78
N GLU A 271 -9.27 -4.72 8.70
CA GLU A 271 -8.42 -4.32 9.84
C GLU A 271 -7.08 -3.74 9.38
N SER A 272 -6.51 -4.20 8.26
CA SER A 272 -5.29 -3.61 7.70
C SER A 272 -5.46 -2.11 7.39
N GLY A 273 -6.64 -1.70 6.89
CA GLY A 273 -6.99 -0.29 6.72
C GLY A 273 -7.04 0.47 8.05
N GLN A 274 -7.58 -0.16 9.11
CA GLN A 274 -7.61 0.46 10.45
C GLN A 274 -6.20 0.66 11.01
N VAL A 275 -5.33 -0.34 10.87
CA VAL A 275 -3.91 -0.27 11.28
C VAL A 275 -3.17 0.84 10.54
N CYS A 276 -3.43 1.00 9.24
CA CYS A 276 -2.87 2.09 8.45
C CYS A 276 -3.31 3.46 8.97
N VAL A 277 -4.61 3.65 9.19
CA VAL A 277 -5.14 4.92 9.71
C VAL A 277 -4.57 5.22 11.09
N PHE A 278 -4.49 4.23 11.97
CA PHE A 278 -3.93 4.45 13.30
C PHE A 278 -2.46 4.89 13.25
N HIS A 279 -1.61 4.17 12.53
CA HIS A 279 -0.17 4.43 12.54
C HIS A 279 0.25 5.52 11.54
N THR A 280 -0.26 5.46 10.29
CA THR A 280 0.15 6.41 9.24
C THR A 280 -0.60 7.73 9.40
N PHE A 281 -1.94 7.70 9.40
CA PHE A 281 -2.72 8.94 9.48
C PHE A 281 -2.56 9.56 10.86
N GLY A 282 -2.62 8.76 11.92
CA GLY A 282 -2.37 9.23 13.27
C GLY A 282 -0.98 9.82 13.44
N GLY A 283 0.05 9.19 12.87
CA GLY A 283 1.42 9.71 12.85
C GLY A 283 1.52 11.05 12.13
N ILE A 284 0.84 11.21 10.98
CA ILE A 284 0.74 12.48 10.26
C ILE A 284 0.05 13.53 11.11
N LEU A 285 -1.11 13.23 11.69
CA LEU A 285 -1.90 14.15 12.51
C LEU A 285 -1.14 14.64 13.77
N LEU A 286 -0.21 13.86 14.30
CA LEU A 286 0.63 14.18 15.45
C LEU A 286 2.03 14.70 15.07
N SER A 287 2.30 14.88 13.77
CA SER A 287 3.63 15.31 13.34
C SER A 287 3.80 16.82 13.42
N PRO A 288 5.03 17.31 13.64
CA PRO A 288 5.35 18.75 13.59
C PRO A 288 5.00 19.38 12.25
N GLU A 289 5.10 18.61 11.16
CA GLU A 289 4.76 19.07 9.81
C GLU A 289 3.27 19.37 9.69
N TRP A 290 2.43 18.50 10.25
CA TRP A 290 0.99 18.72 10.33
C TRP A 290 0.64 19.93 11.17
N GLU A 291 1.25 20.05 12.35
CA GLU A 291 1.03 21.19 13.24
C GLU A 291 1.37 22.52 12.54
N GLY A 292 2.46 22.55 11.79
CA GLY A 292 2.87 23.73 11.00
C GLY A 292 1.92 24.10 9.87
N MET A 293 1.21 23.13 9.28
CA MET A 293 0.28 23.35 8.16
C MET A 293 -1.18 23.60 8.60
N VAL A 294 -1.63 22.87 9.61
CA VAL A 294 -3.06 22.78 9.98
C VAL A 294 -3.31 23.22 11.41
N GLY A 295 -2.32 23.05 12.28
CA GLY A 295 -2.42 23.25 13.72
C GLY A 295 -2.47 21.94 14.51
N ALA A 296 -2.30 22.04 15.82
CA ALA A 296 -2.34 20.90 16.73
C ALA A 296 -3.71 20.20 16.73
N PRO A 297 -3.77 18.87 16.93
CA PRO A 297 -5.02 18.13 16.97
C PRO A 297 -5.95 18.64 18.09
N THR A 298 -7.17 19.00 17.74
CA THR A 298 -8.14 19.60 18.68
C THR A 298 -8.96 18.57 19.45
N GLY A 299 -8.95 17.30 19.00
CA GLY A 299 -9.88 16.27 19.49
C GLY A 299 -11.32 16.44 18.99
N ASP A 300 -11.54 17.35 18.04
CA ASP A 300 -12.82 17.51 17.35
C ASP A 300 -12.98 16.44 16.26
N VAL A 301 -14.13 15.75 16.26
CA VAL A 301 -14.42 14.64 15.34
C VAL A 301 -14.44 15.12 13.88
N GLU A 302 -15.04 16.28 13.62
CA GLU A 302 -15.13 16.84 12.26
C GLU A 302 -13.74 17.19 11.73
N ALA A 303 -12.92 17.89 12.51
CA ALA A 303 -11.55 18.23 12.14
C ALA A 303 -10.71 16.97 11.89
N HIS A 304 -10.88 15.92 12.69
CA HIS A 304 -10.20 14.64 12.50
C HIS A 304 -10.59 13.96 11.18
N VAL A 305 -11.88 13.87 10.88
CA VAL A 305 -12.38 13.23 9.64
C VAL A 305 -11.93 14.02 8.40
N ILE A 306 -11.98 15.36 8.45
CA ILE A 306 -11.46 16.24 7.40
C ILE A 306 -9.96 15.95 7.15
N GLY A 307 -9.18 15.90 8.24
CA GLY A 307 -7.75 15.59 8.17
C GLY A 307 -7.49 14.21 7.55
N CYS A 308 -8.22 13.20 7.97
CA CYS A 308 -8.09 11.86 7.42
C CYS A 308 -8.43 11.78 5.92
N CYS A 309 -9.48 12.48 5.46
CA CYS A 309 -9.78 12.56 4.02
C CYS A 309 -8.67 13.26 3.23
N ALA A 310 -8.10 14.33 3.78
CA ALA A 310 -6.98 15.04 3.15
C ALA A 310 -5.73 14.16 3.05
N ILE A 311 -5.40 13.42 4.10
CA ILE A 311 -4.29 12.47 4.12
C ILE A 311 -4.52 11.36 3.09
N ALA A 312 -5.73 10.79 3.01
CA ALA A 312 -6.06 9.76 2.01
C ALA A 312 -5.80 10.26 0.57
N ARG A 313 -6.22 11.49 0.26
CA ARG A 313 -5.96 12.13 -1.04
C ARG A 313 -4.46 12.34 -1.29
N ALA A 314 -3.72 12.85 -0.33
CA ALA A 314 -2.29 13.09 -0.48
C ALA A 314 -1.50 11.80 -0.70
N LEU A 315 -1.85 10.72 0.00
CA LEU A 315 -1.18 9.45 -0.10
C LEU A 315 -1.55 8.62 -1.35
N GLY A 316 -2.51 9.07 -2.16
CA GLY A 316 -2.87 8.40 -3.41
C GLY A 316 -3.95 7.32 -3.30
N PHE A 317 -4.73 7.29 -2.20
CA PHE A 317 -5.84 6.33 -2.05
C PHE A 317 -7.07 6.65 -2.90
N GLY A 318 -7.09 7.83 -3.52
CA GLY A 318 -8.19 8.35 -4.30
C GLY A 318 -8.84 9.57 -3.67
N ARG A 319 -9.80 10.17 -4.39
CA ARG A 319 -10.53 11.34 -3.92
C ARG A 319 -11.65 10.93 -2.97
N TRP A 320 -11.32 10.79 -1.69
CA TRP A 320 -12.32 10.53 -0.66
C TRP A 320 -13.01 11.83 -0.26
N SER A 321 -14.34 11.80 -0.23
CA SER A 321 -15.20 12.94 0.11
C SER A 321 -16.15 12.56 1.23
N ILE A 322 -16.49 13.54 2.07
CA ILE A 322 -17.47 13.39 3.16
C ILE A 322 -18.84 13.74 2.60
N ALA A 323 -19.71 12.75 2.39
CA ALA A 323 -21.06 12.98 1.93
C ALA A 323 -22.01 13.37 3.08
N GLU A 324 -21.79 12.78 4.26
CA GLU A 324 -22.57 13.05 5.48
C GLU A 324 -21.68 12.86 6.69
N LEU A 325 -21.80 13.70 7.71
CA LEU A 325 -21.12 13.57 8.98
C LEU A 325 -22.05 14.00 10.12
N GLU A 326 -22.45 13.04 10.92
CA GLU A 326 -23.07 13.21 12.24
C GLU A 326 -22.06 12.66 13.25
N PRO A 327 -21.28 13.48 13.96
CA PRO A 327 -20.10 13.07 14.74
C PRO A 327 -20.31 11.86 15.65
N ASP A 328 -21.44 11.78 16.35
CA ASP A 328 -21.72 10.68 17.28
C ASP A 328 -22.51 9.51 16.68
N ARG A 329 -22.88 9.57 15.42
CA ARG A 329 -23.88 8.65 14.87
C ARG A 329 -23.51 8.05 13.52
N ARG A 330 -23.01 8.85 12.58
CA ARG A 330 -22.89 8.44 11.19
C ARG A 330 -21.82 9.21 10.43
N LEU A 331 -21.09 8.50 9.59
CA LEU A 331 -20.22 9.07 8.56
C LEU A 331 -20.53 8.35 7.23
N VAL A 332 -20.68 9.11 6.14
CA VAL A 332 -20.75 8.56 4.78
C VAL A 332 -19.56 9.08 3.99
N LEU A 333 -18.69 8.15 3.58
CA LEU A 333 -17.56 8.43 2.70
C LEU A 333 -17.91 8.02 1.27
N ARG A 334 -17.51 8.86 0.30
CA ARG A 334 -17.62 8.58 -1.14
C ARG A 334 -16.28 8.72 -1.83
N ALA A 335 -16.10 7.94 -2.87
CA ALA A 335 -15.00 8.08 -3.81
C ALA A 335 -15.48 7.74 -5.23
N PRO A 336 -15.00 8.43 -6.29
CA PRO A 336 -15.32 8.06 -7.67
C PRO A 336 -14.90 6.63 -7.99
N LEU A 337 -13.76 6.24 -7.44
CA LEU A 337 -13.25 4.86 -7.37
C LEU A 337 -12.19 4.78 -6.25
N THR A 338 -11.88 3.56 -5.81
CA THR A 338 -10.74 3.29 -4.94
C THR A 338 -9.56 2.77 -5.77
N TYR A 339 -8.34 2.76 -5.21
CA TYR A 339 -7.19 2.14 -5.89
C TYR A 339 -7.36 0.62 -6.11
N GLU A 340 -8.33 0.02 -5.41
CA GLU A 340 -8.69 -1.40 -5.51
C GLU A 340 -9.55 -1.69 -6.75
N THR A 341 -10.43 -0.76 -7.13
CA THR A 341 -11.45 -0.94 -8.17
C THR A 341 -10.88 -1.32 -9.55
N PRO A 342 -9.88 -0.61 -10.13
CA PRO A 342 -9.37 -0.96 -11.45
C PRO A 342 -8.76 -2.36 -11.49
N TYR A 343 -8.07 -2.74 -10.43
CA TYR A 343 -7.49 -4.07 -10.31
C TYR A 343 -8.58 -5.15 -10.25
N HIS A 344 -9.60 -4.95 -9.41
CA HIS A 344 -10.69 -5.92 -9.27
C HIS A 344 -11.38 -6.15 -10.62
N LEU A 345 -11.76 -5.09 -11.31
CA LEU A 345 -12.43 -5.20 -12.61
C LEU A 345 -11.56 -5.89 -13.67
N ALA A 346 -10.29 -5.54 -13.76
CA ALA A 346 -9.37 -6.12 -14.74
C ALA A 346 -9.07 -7.61 -14.48
N ARG A 347 -9.11 -8.07 -13.22
CA ARG A 347 -8.62 -9.40 -12.82
C ARG A 347 -9.71 -10.37 -12.39
N HIS A 348 -10.81 -9.85 -11.88
CA HIS A 348 -11.90 -10.65 -11.30
C HIS A 348 -13.26 -10.34 -11.93
N GLY A 349 -13.30 -9.34 -12.83
CA GLY A 349 -14.56 -8.88 -13.44
C GLY A 349 -15.43 -8.11 -12.44
N GLN A 350 -16.72 -8.07 -12.72
CA GLN A 350 -17.68 -7.34 -11.89
C GLN A 350 -17.82 -7.98 -10.50
N ALA A 351 -17.76 -7.14 -9.45
CA ALA A 351 -17.91 -7.59 -8.07
C ALA A 351 -19.36 -7.94 -7.74
N THR A 352 -19.57 -8.94 -6.89
CA THR A 352 -20.90 -9.33 -6.37
C THR A 352 -21.19 -8.80 -4.98
N SER A 353 -20.15 -8.34 -4.27
CA SER A 353 -20.21 -7.74 -2.92
C SER A 353 -19.24 -6.56 -2.86
N GLY A 354 -19.27 -5.77 -1.78
CA GLY A 354 -18.34 -4.67 -1.59
C GLY A 354 -16.89 -5.14 -1.64
N SER A 355 -16.10 -4.55 -2.53
CA SER A 355 -14.73 -5.00 -2.85
C SER A 355 -13.64 -4.11 -2.25
N SER A 356 -13.97 -2.93 -1.74
CA SER A 356 -13.00 -1.96 -1.23
C SER A 356 -12.71 -2.19 0.25
N TYR A 357 -11.90 -3.19 0.57
CA TYR A 357 -11.55 -3.55 1.96
C TYR A 357 -10.88 -2.40 2.72
N PHE A 358 -9.96 -1.72 2.05
CA PHE A 358 -9.22 -0.62 2.67
C PHE A 358 -10.13 0.55 3.02
N LEU A 359 -10.99 1.00 2.10
CA LEU A 359 -11.92 2.11 2.35
C LEU A 359 -12.89 1.79 3.51
N GLN A 360 -13.41 0.56 3.58
CA GLN A 360 -14.27 0.13 4.68
C GLN A 360 -13.55 0.19 6.03
N GLY A 361 -12.34 -0.37 6.09
CA GLY A 361 -11.53 -0.39 7.31
C GLY A 361 -11.12 1.01 7.77
N ALA A 362 -10.67 1.84 6.83
CA ALA A 362 -10.28 3.22 7.10
C ALA A 362 -11.46 4.06 7.61
N GLY A 363 -12.65 3.91 7.00
CA GLY A 363 -13.86 4.62 7.45
C GLY A 363 -14.23 4.29 8.89
N VAL A 364 -14.16 3.01 9.30
CA VAL A 364 -14.34 2.60 10.70
C VAL A 364 -13.30 3.28 11.58
N ALA A 365 -12.03 3.26 11.18
CA ALA A 365 -10.95 3.84 11.96
C ALA A 365 -11.10 5.37 12.11
N PHE A 366 -11.59 6.09 11.12
CA PHE A 366 -11.83 7.53 11.23
C PHE A 366 -12.73 7.84 12.43
N MET A 367 -13.83 7.09 12.58
CA MET A 367 -14.77 7.30 13.69
C MET A 367 -14.26 6.70 15.01
N GLU A 368 -13.67 5.50 14.99
CA GLU A 368 -13.11 4.88 16.19
C GLU A 368 -12.03 5.74 16.84
N LEU A 369 -11.07 6.22 16.04
CA LEU A 369 -9.92 6.95 16.54
C LEU A 369 -10.31 8.38 16.96
N ALA A 370 -11.22 9.03 16.22
CA ALA A 370 -11.75 10.35 16.61
C ALA A 370 -12.36 10.34 18.01
N HIS A 371 -12.98 9.22 18.42
CA HIS A 371 -13.66 9.11 19.72
C HIS A 371 -12.83 8.48 20.82
N ARG A 372 -11.79 7.72 20.50
CA ARG A 372 -11.05 6.92 21.48
C ARG A 372 -9.64 7.42 21.77
N VAL A 373 -9.04 8.13 20.82
CA VAL A 373 -7.70 8.65 21.00
C VAL A 373 -7.75 10.03 21.66
N PRO A 374 -7.06 10.23 22.79
CA PRO A 374 -6.96 11.53 23.42
C PRO A 374 -5.93 12.41 22.67
N TRP A 375 -6.29 12.88 21.48
CA TRP A 375 -5.41 13.58 20.55
C TRP A 375 -4.67 14.78 21.15
N ARG A 376 -5.32 15.48 22.09
CA ARG A 376 -4.72 16.64 22.78
C ARG A 376 -3.57 16.27 23.70
N ASP A 377 -3.49 15.01 24.11
CA ASP A 377 -2.45 14.51 25.01
C ASP A 377 -1.25 13.92 24.20
N GLU A 378 -1.28 14.02 22.87
CA GLU A 378 -0.25 13.54 21.95
C GLU A 378 0.22 12.11 22.27
N PRO A 379 -0.67 11.12 22.30
CA PRO A 379 -0.33 9.79 22.75
C PRO A 379 0.66 9.10 21.81
N LYS A 380 1.57 8.30 22.37
CA LYS A 380 2.44 7.45 21.55
C LYS A 380 1.62 6.35 20.85
N LEU A 381 1.56 6.39 19.53
CA LEU A 381 0.82 5.44 18.70
C LEU A 381 1.56 4.11 18.59
N SER A 382 1.56 3.30 19.64
CA SER A 382 2.19 1.98 19.68
C SER A 382 1.19 0.85 19.41
N ASP A 383 1.67 -0.34 19.00
CA ASP A 383 0.83 -1.54 18.86
C ASP A 383 0.12 -1.92 20.18
N ALA A 384 0.75 -1.66 21.32
CA ALA A 384 0.11 -1.91 22.61
C ALA A 384 -1.06 -0.94 22.85
N PHE A 385 -0.90 0.33 22.48
CA PHE A 385 -1.97 1.32 22.55
C PHE A 385 -3.10 0.98 21.57
N TYR A 386 -2.78 0.64 20.30
CA TYR A 386 -3.77 0.16 19.34
C TYR A 386 -4.62 -0.99 19.92
N ARG A 387 -3.97 -2.03 20.43
CA ARG A 387 -4.68 -3.17 21.04
C ARG A 387 -5.53 -2.76 22.23
N SER A 388 -5.09 -1.80 23.05
CA SER A 388 -5.86 -1.32 24.18
C SER A 388 -7.13 -0.58 23.76
N LEU A 389 -7.09 0.19 22.66
CA LEU A 389 -8.25 0.89 22.12
C LEU A 389 -9.35 -0.08 21.69
N PHE A 390 -8.97 -1.23 21.11
CA PHE A 390 -9.90 -2.21 20.58
C PHE A 390 -10.15 -3.42 21.50
N ALA A 391 -9.58 -3.43 22.71
CA ALA A 391 -9.74 -4.54 23.67
C ALA A 391 -11.21 -4.85 24.04
N LYS A 392 -12.09 -3.85 23.96
CA LYS A 392 -13.54 -3.96 24.22
C LYS A 392 -14.37 -4.09 22.93
N GLY A 393 -13.72 -4.40 21.81
CA GLY A 393 -14.35 -4.47 20.49
C GLY A 393 -14.49 -3.09 19.83
N GLN A 394 -15.10 -3.09 18.65
CA GLN A 394 -15.37 -1.90 17.84
C GLN A 394 -16.72 -1.30 18.23
N SER A 395 -16.79 0.04 18.25
CA SER A 395 -18.03 0.80 18.46
C SER A 395 -18.67 1.22 17.13
N TRP A 396 -17.95 1.08 16.04
CA TRP A 396 -18.39 1.47 14.71
C TRP A 396 -18.29 0.29 13.74
N LYS A 397 -19.18 0.26 12.78
CA LYS A 397 -19.19 -0.71 11.67
C LYS A 397 -19.35 0.00 10.34
N ALA A 398 -18.77 -0.55 9.29
CA ALA A 398 -18.90 -0.07 7.93
C ALA A 398 -19.74 -1.03 7.08
N GLU A 399 -20.51 -0.45 6.17
CA GLU A 399 -21.20 -1.14 5.09
C GLU A 399 -20.92 -0.41 3.78
N GLN A 400 -20.36 -1.11 2.80
CA GLN A 400 -20.20 -0.57 1.45
C GLN A 400 -21.52 -0.69 0.70
N THR A 401 -22.21 0.44 0.53
CA THR A 401 -23.56 0.51 -0.08
C THR A 401 -23.49 0.61 -1.60
N LEU A 402 -22.47 1.31 -2.14
CA LEU A 402 -22.18 1.41 -3.57
C LEU A 402 -20.73 1.02 -3.84
N ASP A 403 -20.49 0.39 -4.99
CA ASP A 403 -19.16 -0.03 -5.41
C ASP A 403 -19.02 0.07 -6.94
N THR A 404 -18.08 0.88 -7.40
CA THR A 404 -17.79 1.01 -8.83
C THR A 404 -17.41 -0.34 -9.46
N ALA A 405 -16.79 -1.25 -8.69
CA ALA A 405 -16.53 -2.62 -9.17
C ALA A 405 -17.81 -3.45 -9.38
N LYS A 406 -18.93 -3.09 -8.78
CA LYS A 406 -20.27 -3.67 -9.04
C LYS A 406 -20.99 -3.01 -10.20
N GLY A 407 -20.44 -1.95 -10.78
CA GLY A 407 -21.06 -1.14 -11.82
C GLY A 407 -21.81 0.08 -11.30
N ASP A 408 -21.76 0.36 -9.99
CA ASP A 408 -22.34 1.57 -9.43
C ASP A 408 -21.59 2.82 -9.90
N GLU A 409 -22.20 3.99 -9.76
CA GLU A 409 -21.66 5.28 -10.21
C GLU A 409 -20.48 5.79 -9.35
N ARG A 410 -20.29 5.22 -8.16
CA ARG A 410 -19.22 5.57 -7.20
C ARG A 410 -19.05 4.45 -6.17
N CYS A 411 -17.98 4.54 -5.40
CA CYS A 411 -17.86 3.80 -4.14
C CYS A 411 -18.45 4.64 -3.01
N GLU A 412 -19.27 4.02 -2.16
CA GLU A 412 -19.86 4.64 -0.97
C GLU A 412 -19.79 3.68 0.21
N VAL A 413 -19.29 4.17 1.33
CA VAL A 413 -19.24 3.41 2.59
C VAL A 413 -19.96 4.19 3.66
N VAL A 414 -20.92 3.54 4.30
CA VAL A 414 -21.72 4.07 5.41
C VAL A 414 -21.17 3.49 6.70
N ILE A 415 -20.71 4.38 7.59
CA ILE A 415 -20.16 4.04 8.89
C ILE A 415 -21.18 4.45 9.96
N THR A 416 -21.59 3.50 10.81
CA THR A 416 -22.58 3.72 11.88
C THR A 416 -22.12 3.09 13.18
N ARG A 417 -22.67 3.55 14.31
CA ARG A 417 -22.40 2.89 15.59
C ARG A 417 -22.86 1.42 15.55
N ALA A 418 -22.01 0.54 16.06
CA ALA A 418 -22.39 -0.84 16.34
C ALA A 418 -23.40 -0.84 17.51
N ARG A 419 -24.47 -1.62 17.40
CA ARG A 419 -25.48 -1.76 18.46
C ARG A 419 -24.98 -2.68 19.56
#